data_9190b895f04adb80227aa7098ffddc01
#
_entry.id   9190b895f04adb80227aa7098ffddc01
#
_cell.length_a   1.000
_cell.length_b   1.000
_cell.length_c   1.000
_cell.angle_alpha   90.00
_cell.angle_beta   90.00
_cell.angle_gamma   90.00
#
_symmetry.space_group_name_H-M   'P 1'
#
loop_
_entity.id
_entity.type
_entity.pdbx_description
1 polymer ?
#
loop_
_entity_poly.entity_id
_entity_poly.type
_entity_poly.pdbx_seq_one_letter_code
_entity_poly.pdbx_strand_id
1 'polypeptide(L)'
;MLEAYLRSRALPVDLARVYFEEAVYRFDGREYRALAFANDSGGYELRSPSFKGTLGSKDLRLITATTLRPDAVVFEGAMDFMSALAHFSRERSDANVLVLNSTALTERGMRRLQEEGIHTAQTYFDHDASGRIATKRFELE
;
A
#
# COMPACT_ATOMS: atom_id res chain seq x y z
N MET A 1 0.07 -6.29 -19.37
CA MET A 1 0.44 -5.91 -17.99
C MET A 1 1.86 -5.36 -17.96
N LEU A 2 2.17 -4.56 -16.99
CA LEU A 2 3.48 -3.92 -16.81
C LEU A 2 4.54 -4.87 -16.24
N GLU A 3 4.74 -6.00 -16.88
CA GLU A 3 5.61 -7.06 -16.39
C GLU A 3 7.08 -6.64 -16.33
N ALA A 4 7.56 -5.91 -17.35
CA ALA A 4 8.93 -5.41 -17.35
C ALA A 4 9.19 -4.46 -16.19
N TYR A 5 8.21 -3.61 -15.85
CA TYR A 5 8.30 -2.72 -14.70
C TYR A 5 8.37 -3.51 -13.39
N LEU A 6 7.50 -4.50 -13.21
CA LEU A 6 7.53 -5.35 -12.02
C LEU A 6 8.87 -6.07 -11.88
N ARG A 7 9.41 -6.60 -12.96
CA ARG A 7 10.72 -7.26 -12.96
C ARG A 7 11.85 -6.30 -12.60
N SER A 8 11.78 -5.08 -13.10
CA SER A 8 12.78 -4.04 -12.76
C SER A 8 12.77 -3.68 -11.28
N ARG A 9 11.64 -3.92 -10.60
CA ARG A 9 11.47 -3.70 -9.17
C ARG A 9 11.67 -4.99 -8.36
N ALA A 10 12.12 -6.07 -8.99
CA ALA A 10 12.28 -7.39 -8.38
C ALA A 10 10.97 -7.93 -7.75
N LEU A 11 9.83 -7.63 -8.38
CA LEU A 11 8.52 -8.07 -7.91
C LEU A 11 7.95 -9.15 -8.85
N PRO A 12 7.54 -10.31 -8.28
CA PRO A 12 6.89 -11.36 -9.06
C PRO A 12 5.54 -10.89 -9.62
N VAL A 13 5.30 -11.19 -10.89
CA VAL A 13 4.07 -10.81 -11.59
C VAL A 13 2.83 -11.44 -10.92
N ASP A 14 2.91 -12.71 -10.54
CA ASP A 14 1.80 -13.41 -9.91
C ASP A 14 1.42 -12.80 -8.56
N LEU A 15 2.42 -12.36 -7.78
CA LEU A 15 2.17 -11.65 -6.53
C LEU A 15 1.47 -10.31 -6.77
N ALA A 16 1.92 -9.56 -7.76
CA ALA A 16 1.31 -8.27 -8.10
C ALA A 16 -0.16 -8.44 -8.52
N ARG A 17 -0.50 -9.49 -9.25
CA ARG A 17 -1.89 -9.76 -9.66
C ARG A 17 -2.86 -9.98 -8.51
N VAL A 18 -2.37 -10.34 -7.34
CA VAL A 18 -3.22 -10.50 -6.15
C VAL A 18 -3.74 -9.15 -5.64
N TYR A 19 -2.89 -8.10 -5.71
CA TYR A 19 -3.16 -6.82 -5.06
C TYR A 19 -3.33 -5.65 -6.00
N PHE A 20 -2.86 -5.77 -7.24
CA PHE A 20 -2.91 -4.70 -8.24
C PHE A 20 -3.81 -5.08 -9.41
N GLU A 21 -4.44 -4.05 -9.96
CA GLU A 21 -5.10 -4.09 -11.26
C GLU A 21 -4.24 -3.31 -12.26
N GLU A 22 -4.52 -3.48 -13.54
CA GLU A 22 -3.93 -2.65 -14.59
C GLU A 22 -4.93 -1.58 -14.98
N ALA A 23 -4.53 -0.32 -14.81
CA ALA A 23 -5.34 0.82 -15.20
C ALA A 23 -4.90 1.31 -16.58
N VAL A 24 -5.88 1.62 -17.42
CA VAL A 24 -5.67 2.32 -18.68
C VAL A 24 -6.39 3.66 -18.56
N TYR A 25 -5.65 4.75 -18.71
CA TYR A 25 -6.21 6.09 -18.56
C TYR A 25 -5.69 7.01 -19.65
N ARG A 26 -6.41 8.12 -19.89
CA ARG A 26 -6.01 9.12 -20.85
C ARG A 26 -5.63 10.42 -20.15
N PHE A 27 -4.54 10.99 -20.59
CA PHE A 27 -4.09 12.28 -20.16
C PHE A 27 -3.49 13.03 -21.36
N ASP A 28 -3.96 14.26 -21.59
CA ASP A 28 -3.50 15.11 -22.69
C ASP A 28 -3.55 14.39 -24.06
N GLY A 29 -4.65 13.70 -24.33
CA GLY A 29 -4.86 12.99 -25.60
C GLY A 29 -4.08 11.71 -25.78
N ARG A 30 -3.29 11.29 -24.79
CA ARG A 30 -2.49 10.06 -24.84
C ARG A 30 -3.05 9.00 -23.88
N GLU A 31 -2.92 7.75 -24.28
CA GLU A 31 -3.26 6.61 -23.45
C GLU A 31 -2.06 6.17 -22.64
N TYR A 32 -2.27 5.92 -21.34
CA TYR A 32 -1.25 5.46 -20.40
C TYR A 32 -1.73 4.21 -19.68
N ARG A 33 -0.77 3.40 -19.27
CA ARG A 33 -1.01 2.20 -18.47
C ARG A 33 -0.24 2.29 -17.17
N ALA A 34 -0.87 1.88 -16.07
CA ALA A 34 -0.24 1.87 -14.75
C ALA A 34 -0.75 0.70 -13.93
N LEU A 35 0.06 0.28 -12.96
CA LEU A 35 -0.41 -0.57 -11.87
C LEU A 35 -1.32 0.26 -10.97
N ALA A 36 -2.48 -0.28 -10.62
CA ALA A 36 -3.48 0.39 -9.80
C ALA A 36 -3.70 -0.39 -8.51
N PHE A 37 -3.47 0.27 -7.39
CA PHE A 37 -3.71 -0.27 -6.06
C PHE A 37 -4.94 0.41 -5.47
N ALA A 38 -6.03 -0.34 -5.32
CA ALA A 38 -7.29 0.19 -4.81
C ALA A 38 -7.15 0.66 -3.35
N ASN A 39 -7.78 1.78 -3.02
CA ASN A 39 -7.89 2.24 -1.64
C ASN A 39 -9.32 2.05 -1.09
N ASP A 40 -9.52 2.34 0.20
CA ASP A 40 -10.79 2.08 0.87
C ASP A 40 -11.90 3.08 0.52
N SER A 41 -11.58 4.14 -0.22
CA SER A 41 -12.56 5.14 -0.67
C SER A 41 -12.90 5.04 -2.16
N GLY A 42 -12.57 3.93 -2.80
CA GLY A 42 -12.87 3.70 -4.21
C GLY A 42 -11.92 4.37 -5.20
N GLY A 43 -10.85 4.99 -4.71
CA GLY A 43 -9.77 5.51 -5.54
C GLY A 43 -8.64 4.50 -5.72
N TYR A 44 -7.61 4.91 -6.46
CA TYR A 44 -6.46 4.07 -6.76
C TYR A 44 -5.17 4.85 -6.65
N GLU A 45 -4.14 4.21 -6.11
CA GLU A 45 -2.76 4.66 -6.29
C GLU A 45 -2.22 4.08 -7.59
N LEU A 46 -1.69 4.94 -8.47
CA LEU A 46 -1.16 4.54 -9.77
C LEU A 46 0.36 4.53 -9.76
N ARG A 47 0.96 3.50 -10.33
CA ARG A 47 2.42 3.39 -10.48
C ARG A 47 2.78 2.83 -11.84
N SER A 48 3.72 3.51 -12.51
CA SER A 48 4.39 3.04 -13.72
C SER A 48 5.85 3.50 -13.69
N PRO A 49 6.69 3.14 -14.66
CA PRO A 49 8.08 3.61 -14.69
C PRO A 49 8.22 5.13 -14.69
N SER A 50 7.25 5.84 -15.24
CA SER A 50 7.30 7.30 -15.45
C SER A 50 6.30 8.08 -14.63
N PHE A 51 5.44 7.41 -13.83
CA PHE A 51 4.33 8.09 -13.16
C PHE A 51 4.01 7.48 -11.80
N LYS A 52 3.74 8.36 -10.85
CA LYS A 52 3.18 8.04 -9.54
C LYS A 52 2.08 9.06 -9.23
N GLY A 53 0.88 8.59 -8.96
CA GLY A 53 -0.23 9.50 -8.69
C GLY A 53 -1.44 8.78 -8.13
N THR A 54 -2.55 9.52 -8.03
CA THR A 54 -3.81 9.03 -7.48
C THR A 54 -4.91 9.24 -8.51
N LEU A 55 -5.71 8.21 -8.73
CA LEU A 55 -6.94 8.29 -9.50
C LEU A 55 -8.12 8.28 -8.53
N GLY A 56 -8.97 9.31 -8.59
CA GLY A 56 -10.08 9.46 -7.67
C GLY A 56 -9.65 9.94 -6.28
N SER A 57 -10.33 9.50 -5.26
CA SER A 57 -10.06 9.91 -3.88
C SER A 57 -8.77 9.32 -3.34
N LYS A 58 -8.01 10.12 -2.61
CA LYS A 58 -6.82 9.66 -1.88
C LYS A 58 -7.24 9.04 -0.56
N ASP A 59 -6.84 7.79 -0.31
CA ASP A 59 -7.10 7.12 0.96
C ASP A 59 -6.12 5.98 1.18
N LEU A 60 -6.10 5.50 2.40
CA LEU A 60 -5.41 4.28 2.80
C LEU A 60 -6.15 3.02 2.35
N ARG A 61 -5.51 1.88 2.51
CA ARG A 61 -6.16 0.57 2.34
C ARG A 61 -5.83 -0.33 3.53
N LEU A 62 -6.87 -0.86 4.16
CA LEU A 62 -6.74 -1.89 5.19
C LEU A 62 -7.09 -3.25 4.57
N ILE A 63 -6.13 -4.18 4.65
CA ILE A 63 -6.31 -5.56 4.21
C ILE A 63 -6.38 -6.40 5.49
N THR A 64 -7.56 -6.90 5.81
CA THR A 64 -7.75 -7.69 7.03
C THR A 64 -7.27 -9.12 6.84
N ALA A 65 -6.70 -9.70 7.91
CA ALA A 65 -6.33 -11.10 7.93
C ALA A 65 -7.57 -12.00 7.84
N THR A 66 -7.39 -13.22 7.35
CA THR A 66 -8.47 -14.20 7.26
C THR A 66 -8.94 -14.70 8.63
N THR A 67 -8.05 -14.63 9.63
CA THR A 67 -8.37 -14.92 11.03
C THR A 67 -8.25 -13.65 11.85
N LEU A 68 -9.13 -13.47 12.83
CA LEU A 68 -9.11 -12.29 13.70
C LEU A 68 -7.78 -12.19 14.45
N ARG A 69 -7.11 -11.04 14.34
CA ARG A 69 -5.81 -10.77 14.97
C ARG A 69 -5.81 -9.36 15.54
N PRO A 70 -5.18 -9.15 16.72
CA PRO A 70 -5.09 -7.83 17.33
C PRO A 70 -3.93 -6.98 16.81
N ASP A 71 -3.11 -7.50 15.91
CA ASP A 71 -1.91 -6.86 15.41
C ASP A 71 -2.00 -6.55 13.91
N ALA A 72 -1.23 -5.57 13.48
CA ALA A 72 -1.13 -5.19 12.08
C ALA A 72 0.30 -4.83 11.69
N VAL A 73 0.58 -4.90 10.41
CA VAL A 73 1.79 -4.36 9.80
C VAL A 73 1.40 -3.14 8.97
N VAL A 74 2.13 -2.05 9.12
CA VAL A 74 1.80 -0.78 8.45
C VAL A 74 2.91 -0.41 7.48
N PHE A 75 2.55 -0.18 6.23
CA PHE A 75 3.46 0.27 5.18
C PHE A 75 3.09 1.67 4.72
N GLU A 76 4.08 2.43 4.31
CA GLU A 76 3.87 3.75 3.75
C GLU A 76 3.24 3.69 2.36
N GLY A 77 3.67 2.74 1.52
CA GLY A 77 3.18 2.58 0.16
C GLY A 77 3.00 1.12 -0.26
N ALA A 78 2.24 0.92 -1.34
CA ALA A 78 1.91 -0.40 -1.86
C ALA A 78 3.15 -1.16 -2.36
N MET A 79 4.13 -0.46 -2.95
CA MET A 79 5.34 -1.10 -3.47
C MET A 79 6.20 -1.66 -2.33
N ASP A 80 6.24 -0.98 -1.19
CA ASP A 80 6.94 -1.48 0.01
C ASP A 80 6.28 -2.74 0.55
N PHE A 81 4.96 -2.75 0.57
CA PHE A 81 4.19 -3.93 0.94
C PHE A 81 4.50 -5.11 0.01
N MET A 82 4.48 -4.88 -1.31
CA MET A 82 4.82 -5.92 -2.29
C MET A 82 6.24 -6.44 -2.10
N SER A 83 7.20 -5.54 -1.86
CA SER A 83 8.60 -5.91 -1.64
C SER A 83 8.77 -6.77 -0.40
N ALA A 84 8.05 -6.48 0.68
CA ALA A 84 8.07 -7.28 1.89
C ALA A 84 7.52 -8.69 1.64
N LEU A 85 6.39 -8.81 0.93
CA LEU A 85 5.83 -10.12 0.59
C LEU A 85 6.79 -10.93 -0.29
N ALA A 86 7.40 -10.30 -1.28
CA ALA A 86 8.38 -10.96 -2.16
C ALA A 86 9.60 -11.44 -1.37
N HIS A 87 10.10 -10.61 -0.45
CA HIS A 87 11.25 -10.94 0.40
C HIS A 87 10.98 -12.18 1.27
N PHE A 88 9.78 -12.31 1.81
CA PHE A 88 9.38 -13.45 2.63
C PHE A 88 8.80 -14.60 1.81
N SER A 89 8.84 -14.53 0.49
CA SER A 89 8.32 -15.55 -0.45
C SER A 89 6.86 -15.93 -0.17
N ARG A 90 6.03 -14.93 0.13
CA ARG A 90 4.61 -15.11 0.43
C ARG A 90 3.75 -14.60 -0.71
N GLU A 91 2.67 -15.32 -1.01
CA GLU A 91 1.68 -14.89 -2.01
C GLU A 91 0.63 -13.96 -1.42
N ARG A 92 0.36 -14.07 -0.13
CA ARG A 92 -0.59 -13.27 0.61
C ARG A 92 -0.08 -13.01 2.02
N SER A 93 -0.51 -11.89 2.58
CA SER A 93 -0.26 -11.62 3.99
C SER A 93 -1.21 -12.43 4.87
N ASP A 94 -0.67 -13.03 5.95
CA ASP A 94 -1.45 -13.65 7.01
C ASP A 94 -1.70 -12.70 8.19
N ALA A 95 -1.22 -11.47 8.10
CA ALA A 95 -1.43 -10.40 9.08
C ALA A 95 -2.46 -9.38 8.57
N ASN A 96 -2.99 -8.57 9.47
CA ASN A 96 -3.66 -7.34 9.06
C ASN A 96 -2.61 -6.40 8.49
N VAL A 97 -2.87 -5.82 7.33
CA VAL A 97 -1.95 -4.90 6.66
C VAL A 97 -2.65 -3.57 6.42
N LEU A 98 -2.03 -2.50 6.86
CA LEU A 98 -2.46 -1.14 6.55
C LEU A 98 -1.43 -0.52 5.61
N VAL A 99 -1.88 -0.12 4.42
CA VAL A 99 -1.07 0.66 3.49
C VAL A 99 -1.61 2.09 3.50
N LEU A 100 -0.79 3.02 3.98
CA LEU A 100 -1.21 4.41 4.17
C LEU A 100 -1.38 5.16 2.85
N ASN A 101 -0.55 4.87 1.87
CA ASN A 101 -0.44 5.60 0.61
C ASN A 101 0.05 7.07 0.76
N SER A 102 0.11 7.58 1.97
CA SER A 102 0.69 8.88 2.30
C SER A 102 0.89 8.97 3.82
N THR A 103 2.01 9.55 4.26
CA THR A 103 2.22 9.85 5.69
C THR A 103 1.23 10.87 6.23
N ALA A 104 0.61 11.67 5.37
CA ALA A 104 -0.47 12.58 5.75
C ALA A 104 -1.72 11.85 6.28
N LEU A 105 -1.87 10.56 5.98
CA LEU A 105 -2.99 9.73 6.42
C LEU A 105 -2.68 8.94 7.70
N THR A 106 -1.60 9.25 8.40
CA THR A 106 -1.17 8.51 9.61
C THR A 106 -2.26 8.50 10.69
N GLU A 107 -2.83 9.66 11.03
CA GLU A 107 -3.88 9.73 12.06
C GLU A 107 -5.14 8.96 11.67
N ARG A 108 -5.53 9.08 10.40
CA ARG A 108 -6.66 8.31 9.86
C ARG A 108 -6.38 6.82 9.94
N GLY A 109 -5.14 6.41 9.64
CA GLY A 109 -4.72 5.01 9.74
C GLY A 109 -4.81 4.47 11.15
N MET A 110 -4.33 5.23 12.12
CA MET A 110 -4.42 4.86 13.54
C MET A 110 -5.86 4.68 13.98
N ARG A 111 -6.75 5.62 13.63
CA ARG A 111 -8.19 5.50 13.94
C ARG A 111 -8.80 4.27 13.28
N ARG A 112 -8.44 4.02 12.03
CA ARG A 112 -8.96 2.87 11.28
C ARG A 112 -8.57 1.54 11.95
N LEU A 113 -7.34 1.42 12.42
CA LEU A 113 -6.89 0.24 13.18
C LEU A 113 -7.66 0.10 14.49
N GLN A 114 -7.85 1.19 15.23
CA GLN A 114 -8.60 1.19 16.49
C GLN A 114 -10.06 0.77 16.27
N GLU A 115 -10.70 1.25 15.22
CA GLU A 115 -12.08 0.87 14.84
C GLU A 115 -12.21 -0.64 14.59
N GLU A 116 -11.16 -1.27 14.08
CA GLU A 116 -11.12 -2.71 13.83
C GLU A 116 -10.65 -3.53 15.03
N GLY A 117 -10.41 -2.90 16.19
CA GLY A 117 -9.93 -3.59 17.37
C GLY A 117 -8.47 -4.02 17.31
N ILE A 118 -7.68 -3.37 16.44
CA ILE A 118 -6.25 -3.65 16.31
C ILE A 118 -5.49 -2.71 17.22
N HIS A 119 -4.69 -3.28 18.15
CA HIS A 119 -4.03 -2.52 19.21
C HIS A 119 -2.52 -2.48 19.10
N THR A 120 -1.93 -3.31 18.25
CA THR A 120 -0.48 -3.40 18.05
C THR A 120 -0.15 -3.26 16.58
N ALA A 121 0.78 -2.38 16.26
CA ALA A 121 1.20 -2.17 14.88
C ALA A 121 2.72 -2.14 14.78
N GLN A 122 3.26 -2.84 13.78
CA GLN A 122 4.64 -2.75 13.39
C GLN A 122 4.73 -1.92 12.10
N THR A 123 5.54 -0.87 12.12
CA THR A 123 5.63 0.07 11.00
C THR A 123 6.87 -0.17 10.17
N TYR A 124 6.71 -0.06 8.86
CA TYR A 124 7.79 -0.08 7.88
C TYR A 124 7.69 1.20 7.05
N PHE A 125 8.32 2.26 7.53
CA PHE A 125 8.31 3.56 6.88
C PHE A 125 9.69 3.92 6.36
N ASP A 126 9.72 4.83 5.38
CA ASP A 126 10.97 5.35 4.85
C ASP A 126 11.77 6.06 5.95
N HIS A 127 13.10 6.00 5.85
CA HIS A 127 14.01 6.65 6.80
C HIS A 127 14.22 8.14 6.50
N ASP A 128 13.22 8.79 5.92
CA ASP A 128 13.18 10.25 5.75
C ASP A 128 12.46 10.93 6.93
N ALA A 129 12.38 12.26 6.91
CA ALA A 129 11.73 13.02 7.97
C ALA A 129 10.24 12.69 8.12
N SER A 130 9.51 12.55 7.00
CA SER A 130 8.09 12.20 7.01
C SER A 130 7.83 10.81 7.58
N GLY A 131 8.64 9.83 7.19
CA GLY A 131 8.53 8.46 7.69
C GLY A 131 8.82 8.36 9.19
N ARG A 132 9.83 9.09 9.67
CA ARG A 132 10.15 9.14 11.11
C ARG A 132 9.04 9.78 11.94
N ILE A 133 8.44 10.85 11.45
CA ILE A 133 7.31 11.51 12.11
C ILE A 133 6.11 10.57 12.19
N ALA A 134 5.79 9.88 11.09
CA ALA A 134 4.70 8.91 11.04
C ALA A 134 4.94 7.77 12.02
N THR A 135 6.15 7.21 12.09
CA THR A 135 6.52 6.17 13.04
C THR A 135 6.26 6.61 14.48
N LYS A 136 6.71 7.81 14.84
CA LYS A 136 6.49 8.36 16.20
C LYS A 136 5.01 8.50 16.53
N ARG A 137 4.17 8.90 15.58
CA ARG A 137 2.73 9.00 15.81
C ARG A 137 2.11 7.65 16.16
N PHE A 138 2.52 6.59 15.46
CA PHE A 138 2.05 5.23 15.80
C PHE A 138 2.58 4.75 17.14
N GLU A 139 3.77 5.15 17.54
CA GLU A 139 4.36 4.78 18.84
C GLU A 139 3.65 5.45 20.02
N LEU A 140 3.04 6.62 19.83
CA LEU A 140 2.35 7.35 20.89
C LEU A 140 0.96 6.80 21.20
N GLU A 141 0.47 5.89 20.42
CA GLU A 141 -0.77 5.16 20.69
C GLU A 141 -0.49 3.87 21.50
#